data_9a31781558362d663e0ed5c4dd6d34c8
#
_entry.id   9a31781558362d663e0ed5c4dd6d34c8
#
_cell.length_a   1.000
_cell.length_b   1.000
_cell.length_c   1.000
_cell.angle_alpha   90.00
_cell.angle_beta   90.00
_cell.angle_gamma   90.00
#
_symmetry.space_group_name_H-M   'P 1'
#
loop_
_entity.id
_entity.type
_entity.pdbx_description
1 polymer ?
#
loop_
_entity_poly.entity_id
_entity_poly.type
_entity_poly.pdbx_seq_one_letter_code
_entity_poly.pdbx_strand_id
1 'polypeptide(L)'
;MNTEIHYRKASENDIDFLLDLRTKTMNEHYTNSSLPTDRASTLQRVLYQFEKANIILFNNEPVGLLKIDRSKDPIEVLQLQIDPGQQGKGLGKTILQSILEEASSAGKKVSLSVLKSNKAQHLYSSLGFKAVGEDEHSYFMSFSDR
;
A
#
# COMPACT_ATOMS: atom_id res chain seq x y z
N MET A 1 9.15 24.09 1.84
CA MET A 1 9.54 22.99 2.68
C MET A 1 9.47 21.68 1.95
N ASN A 2 10.57 21.04 1.84
CA ASN A 2 10.63 19.81 1.08
C ASN A 2 10.34 18.62 1.95
N THR A 3 9.22 18.01 1.65
CA THR A 3 8.94 16.68 2.13
C THR A 3 9.66 15.73 1.21
N GLU A 4 10.76 15.18 1.65
CA GLU A 4 11.53 14.29 0.80
C GLU A 4 11.07 12.86 0.99
N ILE A 5 10.26 12.41 0.05
CA ILE A 5 9.84 11.01 -0.01
C ILE A 5 10.69 10.32 -1.08
N HIS A 6 11.39 9.29 -0.67
CA HIS A 6 12.20 8.48 -1.58
C HIS A 6 11.85 7.01 -1.40
N TYR A 7 12.29 6.21 -2.34
CA TYR A 7 12.06 4.76 -2.30
C TYR A 7 13.39 4.05 -2.54
N ARG A 8 13.58 2.93 -1.86
CA ARG A 8 14.66 2.00 -2.19
C ARG A 8 14.11 0.59 -2.21
N LYS A 9 14.69 -0.25 -3.05
CA LYS A 9 14.26 -1.63 -3.13
C LYS A 9 14.48 -2.34 -1.80
N ALA A 10 13.48 -3.09 -1.34
CA ALA A 10 13.61 -3.86 -0.12
C ALA A 10 14.57 -5.01 -0.29
N SER A 11 15.28 -5.38 0.78
CA SER A 11 16.21 -6.50 0.82
C SER A 11 15.91 -7.37 2.02
N GLU A 12 16.63 -8.49 2.15
CA GLU A 12 16.48 -9.38 3.30
C GLU A 12 16.64 -8.65 4.64
N ASN A 13 17.49 -7.64 4.68
CA ASN A 13 17.75 -6.87 5.90
C ASN A 13 16.53 -6.06 6.35
N ASP A 14 15.53 -5.92 5.49
CA ASP A 14 14.31 -5.16 5.80
C ASP A 14 13.18 -6.03 6.34
N ILE A 15 13.34 -7.35 6.36
CA ILE A 15 12.24 -8.26 6.72
C ILE A 15 11.74 -8.01 8.13
N ASP A 16 12.62 -7.80 9.10
CA ASP A 16 12.19 -7.52 10.48
C ASP A 16 11.40 -6.22 10.57
N PHE A 17 11.85 -5.17 9.88
CA PHE A 17 11.10 -3.91 9.79
C PHE A 17 9.72 -4.13 9.17
N LEU A 18 9.66 -4.92 8.10
CA LEU A 18 8.40 -5.14 7.38
C LEU A 18 7.43 -6.02 8.18
N LEU A 19 7.94 -6.98 8.94
CA LEU A 19 7.11 -7.78 9.84
C LEU A 19 6.50 -6.88 10.93
N ASP A 20 7.30 -6.03 11.54
CA ASP A 20 6.83 -5.11 12.56
C ASP A 20 5.82 -4.12 12.00
N LEU A 21 6.11 -3.55 10.84
CA LEU A 21 5.22 -2.62 10.15
C LEU A 21 3.86 -3.25 9.87
N ARG A 22 3.86 -4.48 9.36
CA ARG A 22 2.63 -5.18 9.04
C ARG A 22 1.83 -5.50 10.30
N THR A 23 2.50 -5.90 11.36
CA THR A 23 1.85 -6.15 12.65
C THR A 23 1.16 -4.88 13.15
N LYS A 24 1.83 -3.73 13.06
CA LYS A 24 1.26 -2.46 13.51
C LYS A 24 0.11 -1.95 12.64
N THR A 25 0.16 -2.22 11.33
CA THR A 25 -0.76 -1.59 10.38
C THR A 25 -1.90 -2.49 9.92
N MET A 26 -1.65 -3.79 9.79
CA MET A 26 -2.56 -4.68 9.08
C MET A 26 -3.16 -5.80 9.92
N ASN A 27 -2.47 -6.26 10.97
CA ASN A 27 -2.96 -7.43 11.70
C ASN A 27 -4.33 -7.19 12.33
N GLU A 28 -4.63 -5.98 12.79
CA GLU A 28 -5.97 -5.65 13.29
C GLU A 28 -7.04 -5.90 12.23
N HIS A 29 -6.77 -5.47 11.00
CA HIS A 29 -7.72 -5.65 9.90
C HIS A 29 -7.91 -7.12 9.55
N TYR A 30 -6.84 -7.91 9.58
CA TYR A 30 -6.93 -9.34 9.33
C TYR A 30 -7.69 -10.05 10.43
N THR A 31 -7.46 -9.67 11.69
CA THR A 31 -8.19 -10.23 12.83
C THR A 31 -9.68 -9.93 12.71
N ASN A 32 -10.04 -8.68 12.40
CA ASN A 32 -11.43 -8.26 12.21
C ASN A 32 -12.10 -8.95 11.03
N SER A 33 -11.32 -9.43 10.07
CA SER A 33 -11.79 -10.14 8.88
C SER A 33 -11.70 -11.66 9.05
N SER A 34 -11.37 -12.15 10.24
CA SER A 34 -11.18 -13.58 10.54
C SER A 34 -10.06 -14.21 9.72
N LEU A 35 -9.03 -13.45 9.39
CA LEU A 35 -7.85 -13.93 8.67
C LEU A 35 -6.69 -14.21 9.64
N PRO A 36 -5.83 -15.20 9.34
CA PRO A 36 -4.71 -15.54 10.24
C PRO A 36 -3.74 -14.37 10.45
N THR A 37 -3.27 -14.20 11.70
CA THR A 37 -2.33 -13.13 12.07
C THR A 37 -1.08 -13.68 12.77
N ASP A 38 -0.85 -14.98 12.74
CA ASP A 38 0.36 -15.58 13.31
C ASP A 38 1.60 -15.15 12.52
N ARG A 39 2.78 -15.38 13.11
CA ARG A 39 4.05 -14.95 12.50
C ARG A 39 4.29 -15.58 11.13
N ALA A 40 3.97 -16.86 10.98
CA ALA A 40 4.18 -17.54 9.69
C ALA A 40 3.31 -16.93 8.59
N SER A 41 2.03 -16.66 8.89
CA SER A 41 1.12 -16.03 7.92
C SER A 41 1.54 -14.61 7.62
N THR A 42 2.01 -13.87 8.63
CA THR A 42 2.50 -12.51 8.45
C THR A 42 3.74 -12.49 7.56
N LEU A 43 4.67 -13.42 7.79
CA LEU A 43 5.87 -13.53 6.97
C LEU A 43 5.52 -13.87 5.52
N GLN A 44 4.58 -14.78 5.30
CA GLN A 44 4.10 -15.11 3.95
C GLN A 44 3.62 -13.86 3.21
N ARG A 45 2.88 -12.99 3.89
CA ARG A 45 2.36 -11.76 3.29
C ARG A 45 3.49 -10.78 2.99
N VAL A 46 4.48 -10.68 3.86
CA VAL A 46 5.66 -9.84 3.61
C VAL A 46 6.42 -10.34 2.39
N LEU A 47 6.60 -11.65 2.26
CA LEU A 47 7.38 -12.24 1.17
C LEU A 47 6.62 -12.30 -0.16
N TYR A 48 5.29 -12.16 -0.14
CA TYR A 48 4.48 -12.20 -1.35
C TYR A 48 4.92 -11.08 -2.31
N GLN A 49 5.35 -11.46 -3.51
CA GLN A 49 5.86 -10.54 -4.53
C GLN A 49 6.91 -9.56 -3.96
N PHE A 50 7.83 -10.10 -3.18
CA PHE A 50 8.86 -9.30 -2.50
C PHE A 50 9.74 -8.51 -3.48
N GLU A 51 9.90 -9.02 -4.70
CA GLU A 51 10.67 -8.32 -5.75
C GLU A 51 10.05 -6.97 -6.13
N LYS A 52 8.78 -6.73 -5.77
CA LYS A 52 8.08 -5.47 -6.04
C LYS A 52 8.05 -4.55 -4.83
N ALA A 53 8.69 -4.95 -3.72
CA ALA A 53 8.66 -4.20 -2.47
C ALA A 53 9.68 -3.07 -2.49
N ASN A 54 9.23 -1.88 -2.09
CA ASN A 54 10.08 -0.70 -1.92
C ASN A 54 9.88 -0.15 -0.53
N ILE A 55 10.98 0.16 0.15
CA ILE A 55 10.92 0.83 1.44
C ILE A 55 10.67 2.31 1.18
N ILE A 56 9.67 2.88 1.83
CA ILE A 56 9.39 4.30 1.75
C ILE A 56 10.28 5.01 2.77
N LEU A 57 11.06 5.97 2.29
CA LEU A 57 11.92 6.80 3.13
C LEU A 57 11.34 8.21 3.18
N PHE A 58 11.21 8.75 4.39
CA PHE A 58 10.80 10.12 4.60
C PHE A 58 11.90 10.82 5.39
N ASN A 59 12.54 11.81 4.74
CA ASN A 59 13.72 12.48 5.30
C ASN A 59 14.80 11.46 5.71
N ASN A 60 15.02 10.47 4.84
CA ASN A 60 16.00 9.39 4.98
C ASN A 60 15.68 8.35 6.06
N GLU A 61 14.50 8.39 6.66
CA GLU A 61 14.08 7.40 7.65
C GLU A 61 13.09 6.43 7.05
N PRO A 62 13.21 5.11 7.29
CA PRO A 62 12.22 4.15 6.81
C PRO A 62 10.90 4.35 7.55
N VAL A 63 9.84 4.61 6.79
CA VAL A 63 8.53 4.91 7.36
C VAL A 63 7.41 4.02 6.80
N GLY A 64 7.70 3.22 5.80
CA GLY A 64 6.64 2.41 5.22
C GLY A 64 7.08 1.50 4.10
N LEU A 65 6.09 0.91 3.44
CA LEU A 65 6.26 -0.05 2.36
C LEU A 65 5.32 0.28 1.21
N LEU A 66 5.86 0.23 0.00
CA LEU A 66 5.05 0.26 -1.21
C LEU A 66 5.43 -0.93 -2.09
N LYS A 67 4.46 -1.83 -2.31
CA LYS A 67 4.57 -2.86 -3.35
C LYS A 67 3.70 -2.42 -4.52
N ILE A 68 4.31 -2.30 -5.70
CA ILE A 68 3.63 -1.76 -6.86
C ILE A 68 4.12 -2.48 -8.13
N ASP A 69 3.20 -2.76 -9.03
CA ASP A 69 3.49 -3.34 -10.34
C ASP A 69 3.13 -2.33 -11.41
N ARG A 70 4.15 -1.79 -12.08
CA ARG A 70 3.99 -0.80 -13.15
C ARG A 70 4.09 -1.40 -14.54
N SER A 71 4.28 -2.71 -14.62
CA SER A 71 4.62 -3.36 -15.90
C SER A 71 3.47 -3.46 -16.88
N LYS A 72 2.24 -3.21 -16.44
CA LYS A 72 1.04 -3.36 -17.28
C LYS A 72 0.02 -2.28 -16.96
N ASP A 73 -1.11 -2.32 -17.64
CA ASP A 73 -2.28 -1.50 -17.38
C ASP A 73 -3.38 -2.42 -16.86
N PRO A 74 -3.92 -2.21 -15.65
CA PRO A 74 -3.64 -1.08 -14.76
C PRO A 74 -2.31 -1.21 -14.02
N ILE A 75 -1.78 -0.09 -13.54
CA ILE A 75 -0.74 -0.12 -12.51
C ILE A 75 -1.41 -0.67 -11.25
N GLU A 76 -0.81 -1.69 -10.66
CA GLU A 76 -1.39 -2.34 -9.48
C GLU A 76 -0.63 -1.94 -8.22
N VAL A 77 -1.33 -1.33 -7.26
CA VAL A 77 -0.80 -1.05 -5.92
C VAL A 77 -1.11 -2.28 -5.07
N LEU A 78 -0.10 -3.10 -4.85
CA LEU A 78 -0.26 -4.36 -4.13
C LEU A 78 -0.34 -4.15 -2.63
N GLN A 79 0.49 -3.27 -2.08
CA GLN A 79 0.50 -2.93 -0.66
C GLN A 79 1.03 -1.52 -0.48
N LEU A 80 0.37 -0.76 0.38
CA LEU A 80 0.85 0.54 0.83
C LEU A 80 0.62 0.62 2.34
N GLN A 81 1.70 0.71 3.10
CA GLN A 81 1.65 0.74 4.56
C GLN A 81 2.56 1.84 5.07
N ILE A 82 2.05 2.66 5.97
CA ILE A 82 2.80 3.75 6.62
C ILE A 82 2.83 3.46 8.12
N ASP A 83 4.00 3.56 8.73
CA ASP A 83 4.15 3.38 10.17
C ASP A 83 3.16 4.29 10.89
N PRO A 84 2.41 3.77 11.89
CA PRO A 84 1.43 4.58 12.62
C PRO A 84 2.00 5.86 13.21
N GLY A 85 3.27 5.86 13.60
CA GLY A 85 3.93 7.06 14.13
C GLY A 85 4.11 8.16 13.08
N GLN A 86 3.95 7.84 11.81
CA GLN A 86 4.09 8.78 10.69
C GLN A 86 2.76 9.10 10.04
N GLN A 87 1.67 8.52 10.50
CA GLN A 87 0.34 8.83 9.97
C GLN A 87 -0.08 10.23 10.40
N GLY A 88 -1.03 10.81 9.68
CA GLY A 88 -1.47 12.18 9.94
C GLY A 88 -0.62 13.25 9.29
N LYS A 89 0.43 12.88 8.56
CA LYS A 89 1.31 13.81 7.83
C LYS A 89 0.98 13.89 6.35
N GLY A 90 -0.04 13.17 5.90
CA GLY A 90 -0.44 13.16 4.49
C GLY A 90 0.47 12.35 3.57
N LEU A 91 1.32 11.47 4.13
CA LEU A 91 2.26 10.69 3.31
C LEU A 91 1.55 9.75 2.36
N GLY A 92 0.56 9.00 2.84
CA GLY A 92 -0.20 8.07 1.99
C GLY A 92 -0.90 8.78 0.85
N LYS A 93 -1.51 9.91 1.15
CA LYS A 93 -2.19 10.73 0.12
C LYS A 93 -1.20 11.23 -0.91
N THR A 94 -0.05 11.77 -0.47
CA THR A 94 0.99 12.29 -1.37
C THR A 94 1.53 11.18 -2.28
N ILE A 95 1.79 10.01 -1.72
CA ILE A 95 2.29 8.86 -2.48
C ILE A 95 1.26 8.43 -3.54
N LEU A 96 -0.01 8.29 -3.12
CA LEU A 96 -1.07 7.89 -4.04
C LEU A 96 -1.29 8.93 -5.15
N GLN A 97 -1.28 10.22 -4.82
CA GLN A 97 -1.42 11.27 -5.82
C GLN A 97 -0.29 11.19 -6.85
N SER A 98 0.93 10.93 -6.42
CA SER A 98 2.07 10.76 -7.31
C SER A 98 1.87 9.56 -8.25
N ILE A 99 1.35 8.44 -7.73
CA ILE A 99 1.07 7.26 -8.54
C ILE A 99 -0.04 7.56 -9.58
N LEU A 100 -1.08 8.30 -9.17
CA LEU A 100 -2.16 8.67 -10.09
C LEU A 100 -1.66 9.58 -11.20
N GLU A 101 -0.79 10.53 -10.89
CA GLU A 101 -0.17 11.40 -11.89
C GLU A 101 0.69 10.60 -12.87
N GLU A 102 1.48 9.67 -12.35
CA GLU A 102 2.28 8.77 -13.18
C GLU A 102 1.41 7.96 -14.13
N ALA A 103 0.32 7.40 -13.62
CA ALA A 103 -0.59 6.59 -14.41
C ALA A 103 -1.26 7.44 -15.52
N SER A 104 -1.73 8.63 -15.17
CA SER A 104 -2.36 9.53 -16.14
C SER A 104 -1.39 9.88 -17.26
N SER A 105 -0.14 10.17 -16.93
CA SER A 105 0.89 10.48 -17.92
C SER A 105 1.18 9.30 -18.85
N ALA A 106 1.04 8.07 -18.34
CA ALA A 106 1.27 6.86 -19.11
C ALA A 106 0.00 6.33 -19.80
N GLY A 107 -1.14 6.98 -19.62
CA GLY A 107 -2.42 6.52 -20.16
C GLY A 107 -2.92 5.25 -19.51
N LYS A 108 -2.58 5.02 -18.25
CA LYS A 108 -2.94 3.80 -17.52
C LYS A 108 -3.94 4.08 -16.41
N LYS A 109 -4.69 3.03 -16.07
CA LYS A 109 -5.52 3.02 -14.86
C LYS A 109 -4.68 2.59 -13.67
N VAL A 110 -5.22 2.74 -12.46
CA VAL A 110 -4.61 2.24 -11.22
C VAL A 110 -5.62 1.34 -10.53
N SER A 111 -5.17 0.18 -10.05
CA SER A 111 -6.02 -0.75 -9.30
C SER A 111 -5.40 -1.08 -7.96
N LEU A 112 -6.25 -1.39 -7.01
CA LEU A 112 -5.85 -1.90 -5.70
C LEU A 112 -6.97 -2.72 -5.09
N SER A 113 -6.65 -3.51 -4.06
CA SER A 113 -7.68 -4.10 -3.22
C SER A 113 -7.46 -3.63 -1.78
N VAL A 114 -8.55 -3.54 -1.03
CA VAL A 114 -8.52 -3.06 0.35
C VAL A 114 -9.48 -3.90 1.18
N LEU A 115 -9.06 -4.29 2.39
CA LEU A 115 -9.93 -5.03 3.29
C LEU A 115 -11.14 -4.18 3.66
N LYS A 116 -12.32 -4.80 3.73
CA LYS A 116 -13.57 -4.11 4.05
C LYS A 116 -13.53 -3.44 5.41
N SER A 117 -12.72 -3.97 6.34
CA SER A 117 -12.56 -3.39 7.67
C SER A 117 -11.56 -2.22 7.70
N ASN A 118 -10.83 -1.98 6.62
CA ASN A 118 -9.78 -0.96 6.59
C ASN A 118 -10.36 0.39 6.17
N LYS A 119 -10.22 1.39 7.05
CA LYS A 119 -10.74 2.74 6.80
C LYS A 119 -10.01 3.47 5.68
N ALA A 120 -8.86 2.97 5.22
CA ALA A 120 -8.14 3.56 4.10
C ALA A 120 -8.98 3.64 2.83
N GLN A 121 -10.04 2.83 2.71
CA GLN A 121 -10.97 2.92 1.59
C GLN A 121 -11.57 4.33 1.44
N HIS A 122 -11.71 5.07 2.54
CA HIS A 122 -12.21 6.44 2.48
C HIS A 122 -11.22 7.38 1.77
N LEU A 123 -9.93 7.20 2.04
CA LEU A 123 -8.89 7.96 1.35
C LEU A 123 -8.91 7.63 -0.14
N TYR A 124 -8.98 6.36 -0.49
CA TYR A 124 -9.01 5.93 -1.89
C TYR A 124 -10.21 6.54 -2.61
N SER A 125 -11.39 6.46 -2.01
CA SER A 125 -12.60 7.05 -2.59
C SER A 125 -12.46 8.56 -2.77
N SER A 126 -11.85 9.25 -1.80
CA SER A 126 -11.66 10.70 -1.88
C SER A 126 -10.70 11.10 -2.99
N LEU A 127 -9.82 10.21 -3.42
CA LEU A 127 -8.88 10.45 -4.51
C LEU A 127 -9.45 10.08 -5.88
N GLY A 128 -10.65 9.51 -5.91
CA GLY A 128 -11.32 9.16 -7.17
C GLY A 128 -11.36 7.68 -7.50
N PHE A 129 -10.85 6.81 -6.61
CA PHE A 129 -11.02 5.39 -6.80
C PHE A 129 -12.49 4.99 -6.62
N LYS A 130 -12.93 4.02 -7.39
CA LYS A 130 -14.29 3.48 -7.30
C LYS A 130 -14.22 1.97 -7.09
N ALA A 131 -15.11 1.46 -6.25
CA ALA A 131 -15.23 0.02 -6.08
C ALA A 131 -15.80 -0.59 -7.36
N VAL A 132 -15.09 -1.55 -7.92
CA VAL A 132 -15.49 -2.23 -9.16
C VAL A 132 -15.80 -3.70 -8.94
N GLY A 133 -15.58 -4.20 -7.73
CA GLY A 133 -15.88 -5.57 -7.35
C GLY A 133 -15.55 -5.80 -5.90
N GLU A 134 -15.86 -7.00 -5.42
CA GLU A 134 -15.56 -7.39 -4.05
C GLU A 134 -15.54 -8.92 -3.93
N ASP A 135 -14.83 -9.38 -2.91
CA ASP A 135 -14.92 -10.77 -2.45
C ASP A 135 -15.36 -10.77 -0.99
N GLU A 136 -15.17 -11.89 -0.29
CA GLU A 136 -15.60 -12.02 1.10
C GLU A 136 -14.96 -10.97 2.01
N HIS A 137 -13.69 -10.67 1.80
CA HIS A 137 -12.91 -9.85 2.72
C HIS A 137 -12.54 -8.46 2.19
N SER A 138 -12.58 -8.26 0.87
CA SER A 138 -12.00 -7.07 0.25
C SER A 138 -12.89 -6.42 -0.78
N TYR A 139 -12.68 -5.11 -0.98
CA TYR A 139 -13.16 -4.39 -2.15
C TYR A 139 -12.03 -4.27 -3.16
N PHE A 140 -12.37 -4.41 -4.45
CA PHE A 140 -11.45 -4.12 -5.56
C PHE A 140 -11.78 -2.73 -6.07
N MET A 141 -10.78 -1.84 -6.10
CA MET A 141 -10.99 -0.44 -6.46
C MET A 141 -10.14 -0.09 -7.67
N SER A 142 -10.67 0.81 -8.48
CA SER A 142 -10.00 1.25 -9.71
C SER A 142 -10.10 2.76 -9.86
N PHE A 143 -9.02 3.36 -10.37
CA PHE A 143 -8.98 4.77 -10.73
C PHE A 143 -8.70 4.89 -12.23
N SER A 144 -9.43 5.82 -12.87
CA SER A 144 -9.19 6.20 -14.26
C SER A 144 -9.53 7.68 -14.38
N ASP A 145 -8.69 8.45 -15.07
CA ASP A 145 -8.99 9.86 -15.30
C ASP A 145 -9.75 10.10 -16.60
N ARG A 146 -10.33 9.05 -17.16
CA ARG A 146 -11.16 9.12 -18.37
C ARG A 146 -12.63 9.03 -18.05
#